data_49e0610cd44882d080158ab1f3a805ac
#
_entry.id   49e0610cd44882d080158ab1f3a805ac
#
_cell.length_a   1.000
_cell.length_b   1.000
_cell.length_c   1.000
_cell.angle_alpha   90.00
_cell.angle_beta   90.00
_cell.angle_gamma   90.00
#
_symmetry.space_group_name_H-M   'P 1'
#
loop_
_entity.id
_entity.type
_entity.pdbx_description
1 polymer ?
#
loop_
_entity_poly.entity_id
_entity_poly.type
_entity_poly.pdbx_seq_one_letter_code
_entity_poly.pdbx_strand_id
1 'polypeptide(L)'
;VMGAVGLLYVGAVLFLNGLMLLGKVEPRAAGVFNLFVGALQVITPTVLIVLNPADAAVVLGASGIYLFGFTYLYVGINLLGGFDTTGVGYFSLFVAIMALGYSFANFRILGDPAFGVIWLYWSFLWALFFVLLGLKRTRITRYTGWVTAIQGWVTAAIPAFLTLAGYWRDTRLYAIVLAVFGVVVFAVLWPLTRHGEPAGATSGEADDVARPEGERRHRPRWT
;
A
#
# COMPACT_ATOMS: atom_id res chain seq x y z
N VAL A 1 -22.07 1.06 -5.91
CA VAL A 1 -21.58 2.33 -6.47
C VAL A 1 -20.88 3.18 -5.42
N MET A 2 -21.44 3.37 -4.22
CA MET A 2 -20.83 4.23 -3.17
C MET A 2 -19.42 3.76 -2.78
N GLY A 3 -19.18 2.45 -2.59
CA GLY A 3 -17.85 1.91 -2.31
C GLY A 3 -16.82 2.18 -3.42
N ALA A 4 -17.27 2.30 -4.68
CA ALA A 4 -16.35 2.59 -5.79
C ALA A 4 -15.80 4.02 -5.75
N VAL A 5 -16.53 4.98 -5.16
CA VAL A 5 -15.99 6.34 -4.90
C VAL A 5 -14.79 6.25 -3.96
N GLY A 6 -14.94 5.55 -2.85
CA GLY A 6 -13.83 5.31 -1.91
C GLY A 6 -12.67 4.59 -2.57
N LEU A 7 -12.95 3.53 -3.34
CA LEU A 7 -11.93 2.74 -4.05
C LEU A 7 -11.11 3.58 -5.05
N LEU A 8 -11.72 4.57 -5.72
CA LEU A 8 -10.99 5.48 -6.59
C LEU A 8 -9.88 6.22 -5.85
N TYR A 9 -10.18 6.73 -4.65
CA TYR A 9 -9.19 7.43 -3.81
C TYR A 9 -8.21 6.48 -3.13
N VAL A 10 -8.59 5.20 -2.90
CA VAL A 10 -7.61 4.14 -2.55
C VAL A 10 -6.56 4.01 -3.64
N GLY A 11 -6.96 4.03 -4.91
CA GLY A 11 -6.03 4.05 -6.04
C GLY A 11 -5.05 5.22 -5.98
N ALA A 12 -5.57 6.42 -5.73
CA ALA A 12 -4.75 7.63 -5.64
C ALA A 12 -3.75 7.58 -4.46
N VAL A 13 -4.17 7.12 -3.28
CA VAL A 13 -3.26 7.05 -2.12
C VAL A 13 -2.22 5.93 -2.26
N LEU A 14 -2.57 4.79 -2.86
CA LEU A 14 -1.60 3.75 -3.18
C LEU A 14 -0.56 4.25 -4.19
N PHE A 15 -1.00 4.94 -5.25
CA PHE A 15 -0.09 5.54 -6.22
C PHE A 15 0.88 6.51 -5.54
N LEU A 16 0.35 7.42 -4.72
CA LEU A 16 1.15 8.41 -3.99
C LEU A 16 2.14 7.74 -3.00
N ASN A 17 1.69 6.73 -2.25
CA ASN A 17 2.54 5.98 -1.33
C ASN A 17 3.62 5.17 -2.08
N GLY A 18 3.31 4.64 -3.26
CA GLY A 18 4.29 4.01 -4.12
C GLY A 18 5.37 5.00 -4.57
N LEU A 19 4.99 6.20 -5.01
CA LEU A 19 5.93 7.27 -5.37
C LEU A 19 6.76 7.74 -4.16
N MET A 20 6.18 7.79 -2.96
CA MET A 20 6.89 8.08 -1.73
C MET A 20 8.00 7.05 -1.45
N LEU A 21 7.69 5.75 -1.56
CA LEU A 21 8.69 4.69 -1.39
C LEU A 21 9.78 4.72 -2.47
N LEU A 22 9.48 5.27 -3.65
CA LEU A 22 10.44 5.49 -4.74
C LEU A 22 11.23 6.80 -4.59
N GLY A 23 11.03 7.55 -3.51
CA GLY A 23 11.73 8.82 -3.25
C GLY A 23 11.28 9.98 -4.12
N LYS A 24 10.08 9.91 -4.73
CA LYS A 24 9.51 10.95 -5.60
C LYS A 24 8.57 11.91 -4.87
N VAL A 25 8.05 11.49 -3.72
CA VAL A 25 7.13 12.25 -2.88
C VAL A 25 7.68 12.27 -1.46
N GLU A 26 7.64 13.44 -0.85
CA GLU A 26 8.08 13.63 0.53
C GLU A 26 7.10 12.92 1.49
N PRO A 27 7.58 12.20 2.53
CA PRO A 27 6.74 11.41 3.42
C PRO A 27 5.61 12.19 4.10
N ARG A 28 5.88 13.40 4.59
CA ARG A 28 4.84 14.21 5.23
C ARG A 28 3.77 14.68 4.27
N ALA A 29 4.14 14.98 3.01
CA ALA A 29 3.17 15.32 1.97
C ALA A 29 2.23 14.13 1.68
N ALA A 30 2.76 12.91 1.57
CA ALA A 30 1.96 11.70 1.46
C ALA A 30 1.08 11.49 2.71
N GLY A 31 1.60 11.78 3.92
CA GLY A 31 0.90 11.63 5.19
C GLY A 31 -0.43 12.37 5.24
N VAL A 32 -0.49 13.60 4.76
CA VAL A 32 -1.72 14.41 4.71
C VAL A 32 -2.79 13.72 3.87
N PHE A 33 -2.44 13.23 2.68
CA PHE A 33 -3.41 12.57 1.80
C PHE A 33 -3.85 11.21 2.34
N ASN A 34 -2.97 10.49 3.04
CA ASN A 34 -3.34 9.27 3.76
C ASN A 34 -4.44 9.52 4.79
N LEU A 35 -4.42 10.65 5.52
CA LEU A 35 -5.49 11.00 6.48
C LEU A 35 -6.83 11.24 5.77
N PHE A 36 -6.85 11.96 4.65
CA PHE A 36 -8.10 12.22 3.90
C PHE A 36 -8.71 10.92 3.39
N VAL A 37 -7.90 10.06 2.76
CA VAL A 37 -8.40 8.80 2.23
C VAL A 37 -8.76 7.84 3.36
N GLY A 38 -7.97 7.80 4.43
CA GLY A 38 -8.28 6.98 5.59
C GLY A 38 -9.62 7.35 6.24
N ALA A 39 -9.88 8.65 6.43
CA ALA A 39 -11.17 9.13 6.93
C ALA A 39 -12.33 8.74 5.98
N LEU A 40 -12.15 8.92 4.67
CA LEU A 40 -13.15 8.51 3.68
C LEU A 40 -13.44 7.00 3.75
N GLN A 41 -12.40 6.17 3.94
CA GLN A 41 -12.54 4.70 4.04
C GLN A 41 -13.06 4.23 5.41
N VAL A 42 -13.23 5.11 6.39
CA VAL A 42 -13.97 4.84 7.62
C VAL A 42 -15.43 5.30 7.47
N ILE A 43 -15.65 6.49 6.92
CA ILE A 43 -17.00 7.05 6.74
C ILE A 43 -17.83 6.20 5.77
N THR A 44 -17.26 5.85 4.60
CA THR A 44 -17.99 5.11 3.55
C THR A 44 -18.56 3.78 4.05
N PRO A 45 -17.80 2.86 4.66
CA PRO A 45 -18.34 1.60 5.15
C PRO A 45 -19.30 1.81 6.32
N THR A 46 -19.09 2.81 7.18
CA THR A 46 -20.03 3.15 8.25
C THR A 46 -21.40 3.50 7.68
N VAL A 47 -21.45 4.38 6.68
CA VAL A 47 -22.70 4.76 6.01
C VAL A 47 -23.36 3.54 5.34
N LEU A 48 -22.60 2.71 4.63
CA LEU A 48 -23.12 1.50 3.98
C LEU A 48 -23.77 0.55 4.98
N ILE A 49 -23.12 0.29 6.12
CA ILE A 49 -23.61 -0.60 7.16
C ILE A 49 -24.86 -0.01 7.85
N VAL A 50 -24.84 1.28 8.19
CA VAL A 50 -25.97 1.95 8.83
C VAL A 50 -27.23 1.96 7.94
N LEU A 51 -27.05 2.14 6.62
CA LEU A 51 -28.15 2.14 5.65
C LEU A 51 -28.66 0.73 5.32
N ASN A 52 -27.86 -0.31 5.56
CA ASN A 52 -28.21 -1.70 5.18
C ASN A 52 -27.85 -2.69 6.32
N PRO A 53 -28.31 -2.47 7.57
CA PRO A 53 -27.83 -3.26 8.71
C PRO A 53 -28.27 -4.72 8.68
N ALA A 54 -29.35 -5.05 7.95
CA ALA A 54 -29.86 -6.40 7.81
C ALA A 54 -29.30 -7.17 6.61
N ASP A 55 -28.57 -6.51 5.73
CA ASP A 55 -27.94 -7.15 4.55
C ASP A 55 -26.53 -7.65 4.90
N ALA A 56 -26.42 -8.94 5.23
CA ALA A 56 -25.15 -9.54 5.61
C ALA A 56 -24.07 -9.44 4.50
N ALA A 57 -24.46 -9.45 3.23
CA ALA A 57 -23.52 -9.34 2.11
C ALA A 57 -22.95 -7.91 2.03
N VAL A 58 -23.79 -6.89 2.18
CA VAL A 58 -23.37 -5.48 2.25
C VAL A 58 -22.49 -5.25 3.46
N VAL A 59 -22.88 -5.75 4.64
CA VAL A 59 -22.10 -5.61 5.88
C VAL A 59 -20.73 -6.29 5.73
N LEU A 60 -20.68 -7.52 5.18
CA LEU A 60 -19.43 -8.24 4.93
C LEU A 60 -18.53 -7.48 3.96
N GLY A 61 -19.04 -7.02 2.83
CA GLY A 61 -18.28 -6.26 1.86
C GLY A 61 -17.77 -4.92 2.40
N ALA A 62 -18.64 -4.20 3.12
CA ALA A 62 -18.30 -2.91 3.74
C ALA A 62 -17.25 -3.07 4.85
N SER A 63 -17.33 -4.14 5.67
CA SER A 63 -16.37 -4.35 6.76
C SER A 63 -14.93 -4.47 6.29
N GLY A 64 -14.69 -4.99 5.09
CA GLY A 64 -13.36 -5.04 4.49
C GLY A 64 -12.76 -3.66 4.18
N ILE A 65 -13.59 -2.65 3.95
CA ILE A 65 -13.13 -1.28 3.64
C ILE A 65 -12.45 -0.64 4.86
N TYR A 66 -12.86 -0.97 6.09
CA TYR A 66 -12.20 -0.48 7.30
C TYR A 66 -10.73 -0.88 7.39
N LEU A 67 -10.33 -2.02 6.84
CA LEU A 67 -8.92 -2.43 6.82
C LEU A 67 -8.05 -1.37 6.14
N PHE A 68 -8.54 -0.80 5.04
CA PHE A 68 -7.87 0.31 4.33
C PHE A 68 -7.96 1.61 5.13
N GLY A 69 -9.13 1.93 5.66
CA GLY A 69 -9.35 3.14 6.45
C GLY A 69 -8.35 3.24 7.59
N PHE A 70 -8.26 2.22 8.41
CA PHE A 70 -7.34 2.19 9.54
C PHE A 70 -5.88 2.12 9.10
N THR A 71 -5.56 1.41 8.00
CA THR A 71 -4.20 1.43 7.45
C THR A 71 -3.77 2.84 7.10
N TYR A 72 -4.57 3.57 6.30
CA TYR A 72 -4.18 4.91 5.83
C TYR A 72 -4.17 5.93 6.95
N LEU A 73 -5.10 5.89 7.91
CA LEU A 73 -5.04 6.74 9.10
C LEU A 73 -3.75 6.48 9.89
N TYR A 74 -3.42 5.22 10.12
CA TYR A 74 -2.22 4.84 10.86
C TYR A 74 -0.94 5.27 10.14
N VAL A 75 -0.86 5.02 8.82
CA VAL A 75 0.25 5.50 7.98
C VAL A 75 0.36 7.02 8.03
N GLY A 76 -0.75 7.75 7.83
CA GLY A 76 -0.78 9.20 7.85
C GLY A 76 -0.29 9.78 9.18
N ILE A 77 -0.80 9.26 10.30
CA ILE A 77 -0.36 9.67 11.65
C ILE A 77 1.13 9.40 11.84
N ASN A 78 1.63 8.22 11.44
CA ASN A 78 3.05 7.88 11.58
C ASN A 78 3.96 8.79 10.74
N LEU A 79 3.59 9.06 9.49
CA LEU A 79 4.38 9.92 8.60
C LEU A 79 4.43 11.37 9.08
N LEU A 80 3.34 11.88 9.64
CA LEU A 80 3.27 13.25 10.16
C LEU A 80 3.94 13.39 11.53
N GLY A 81 3.75 12.40 12.41
CA GLY A 81 4.26 12.40 13.77
C GLY A 81 5.69 11.87 13.92
N GLY A 82 6.26 11.25 12.87
CA GLY A 82 7.60 10.63 12.94
C GLY A 82 7.66 9.42 13.86
N PHE A 83 6.52 8.70 14.03
CA PHE A 83 6.46 7.53 14.92
C PHE A 83 7.07 6.29 14.27
N ASP A 84 7.43 5.31 15.11
CA ASP A 84 7.93 4.01 14.62
C ASP A 84 6.88 3.27 13.79
N THR A 85 7.32 2.71 12.67
CA THR A 85 6.45 2.05 11.69
C THR A 85 6.16 0.59 11.98
N THR A 86 6.74 0.01 13.03
CA THR A 86 6.58 -1.42 13.36
C THR A 86 5.12 -1.78 13.59
N GLY A 87 4.36 -0.93 14.27
CA GLY A 87 2.92 -1.14 14.47
C GLY A 87 2.14 -1.21 13.16
N VAL A 88 2.40 -0.31 12.21
CA VAL A 88 1.82 -0.36 10.86
C VAL A 88 2.21 -1.68 10.16
N GLY A 89 3.46 -2.12 10.31
CA GLY A 89 3.94 -3.37 9.74
C GLY A 89 3.16 -4.59 10.25
N TYR A 90 2.99 -4.73 11.56
CA TYR A 90 2.23 -5.85 12.13
C TYR A 90 0.73 -5.75 11.84
N PHE A 91 0.15 -4.54 11.80
CA PHE A 91 -1.22 -4.36 11.33
C PHE A 91 -1.35 -4.77 9.86
N SER A 92 -0.34 -4.52 9.03
CA SER A 92 -0.29 -4.98 7.65
C SER A 92 -0.30 -6.52 7.54
N LEU A 93 0.36 -7.25 8.45
CA LEU A 93 0.25 -8.70 8.51
C LEU A 93 -1.18 -9.16 8.78
N PHE A 94 -1.87 -8.54 9.75
CA PHE A 94 -3.29 -8.83 10.02
C PHE A 94 -4.14 -8.59 8.77
N VAL A 95 -3.95 -7.44 8.10
CA VAL A 95 -4.69 -7.10 6.86
C VAL A 95 -4.40 -8.12 5.75
N ALA A 96 -3.14 -8.55 5.58
CA ALA A 96 -2.76 -9.54 4.57
C ALA A 96 -3.50 -10.88 4.78
N ILE A 97 -3.63 -11.33 6.02
CA ILE A 97 -4.35 -12.56 6.37
C ILE A 97 -5.85 -12.37 6.13
N MET A 98 -6.44 -11.28 6.59
CA MET A 98 -7.86 -11.00 6.40
C MET A 98 -8.22 -10.85 4.92
N ALA A 99 -7.32 -10.29 4.10
CA ALA A 99 -7.51 -10.17 2.67
C ALA A 99 -7.70 -11.53 1.96
N LEU A 100 -7.08 -12.60 2.45
CA LEU A 100 -7.35 -13.97 1.95
C LEU A 100 -8.80 -14.40 2.25
N GLY A 101 -9.31 -14.05 3.45
CA GLY A 101 -10.71 -14.29 3.81
C GLY A 101 -11.68 -13.50 2.91
N TYR A 102 -11.39 -12.23 2.63
CA TYR A 102 -12.21 -11.43 1.69
C TYR A 102 -12.08 -11.90 0.25
N SER A 103 -10.92 -12.41 -0.16
CA SER A 103 -10.78 -13.08 -1.46
C SER A 103 -11.72 -14.28 -1.57
N PHE A 104 -11.71 -15.18 -0.57
CA PHE A 104 -12.62 -16.30 -0.51
C PHE A 104 -14.10 -15.87 -0.52
N ALA A 105 -14.45 -14.84 0.27
CA ALA A 105 -15.80 -14.30 0.31
C ALA A 105 -16.27 -13.78 -1.06
N ASN A 106 -15.40 -13.08 -1.80
CA ASN A 106 -15.74 -12.59 -3.14
C ASN A 106 -15.94 -13.72 -4.14
N PHE A 107 -15.12 -14.79 -4.09
CA PHE A 107 -15.28 -15.93 -4.99
C PHE A 107 -16.52 -16.77 -4.66
N ARG A 108 -16.92 -16.90 -3.37
CA ARG A 108 -17.91 -17.89 -2.94
C ARG A 108 -19.24 -17.30 -2.44
N ILE A 109 -19.23 -16.06 -1.93
CA ILE A 109 -20.39 -15.46 -1.27
C ILE A 109 -20.91 -14.26 -2.06
N LEU A 110 -20.01 -13.33 -2.42
CA LEU A 110 -20.38 -12.08 -3.08
C LEU A 110 -20.50 -12.18 -4.60
N GLY A 111 -19.95 -13.27 -5.20
CA GLY A 111 -20.10 -13.54 -6.63
C GLY A 111 -19.29 -12.61 -7.54
N ASP A 112 -18.25 -11.94 -7.03
CA ASP A 112 -17.36 -11.11 -7.82
C ASP A 112 -15.92 -11.67 -7.85
N PRO A 113 -15.61 -12.58 -8.81
CA PRO A 113 -14.30 -13.18 -8.92
C PRO A 113 -13.18 -12.16 -9.24
N ALA A 114 -13.47 -11.02 -9.88
CA ALA A 114 -12.47 -9.99 -10.12
C ALA A 114 -12.02 -9.35 -8.82
N PHE A 115 -12.95 -8.99 -7.93
CA PHE A 115 -12.59 -8.55 -6.57
C PHE A 115 -11.98 -9.68 -5.76
N GLY A 116 -12.33 -10.95 -5.99
CA GLY A 116 -11.63 -12.09 -5.42
C GLY A 116 -10.12 -12.06 -5.73
N VAL A 117 -9.75 -11.84 -6.99
CA VAL A 117 -8.34 -11.69 -7.41
C VAL A 117 -7.73 -10.39 -6.86
N ILE A 118 -8.46 -9.28 -6.86
CA ILE A 118 -7.98 -8.00 -6.31
C ILE A 118 -7.61 -8.16 -4.83
N TRP A 119 -8.39 -8.87 -4.03
CA TRP A 119 -8.05 -9.14 -2.63
C TRP A 119 -6.77 -9.98 -2.47
N LEU A 120 -6.45 -10.89 -3.41
CA LEU A 120 -5.14 -11.59 -3.42
C LEU A 120 -3.99 -10.61 -3.69
N TYR A 121 -4.16 -9.67 -4.60
CA TYR A 121 -3.19 -8.58 -4.80
C TYR A 121 -2.94 -7.78 -3.52
N TRP A 122 -4.02 -7.44 -2.82
CA TRP A 122 -3.91 -6.69 -1.57
C TRP A 122 -3.28 -7.52 -0.46
N SER A 123 -3.61 -8.82 -0.35
CA SER A 123 -2.91 -9.72 0.57
C SER A 123 -1.39 -9.69 0.33
N PHE A 124 -0.97 -9.82 -0.92
CA PHE A 124 0.44 -9.75 -1.30
C PHE A 124 1.07 -8.38 -0.97
N LEU A 125 0.38 -7.29 -1.28
CA LEU A 125 0.87 -5.94 -1.01
C LEU A 125 1.06 -5.70 0.49
N TRP A 126 0.07 -6.05 1.31
CA TRP A 126 0.18 -5.89 2.76
C TRP A 126 1.23 -6.81 3.37
N ALA A 127 1.45 -8.02 2.82
CA ALA A 127 2.58 -8.86 3.21
C ALA A 127 3.93 -8.19 2.91
N LEU A 128 4.07 -7.49 1.78
CA LEU A 128 5.26 -6.69 1.50
C LEU A 128 5.45 -5.56 2.52
N PHE A 129 4.39 -4.84 2.89
CA PHE A 129 4.47 -3.81 3.94
C PHE A 129 4.82 -4.40 5.32
N PHE A 130 4.32 -5.58 5.67
CA PHE A 130 4.77 -6.27 6.87
C PHE A 130 6.27 -6.57 6.84
N VAL A 131 6.79 -7.11 5.74
CA VAL A 131 8.22 -7.40 5.60
C VAL A 131 9.05 -6.11 5.65
N LEU A 132 8.58 -5.06 4.98
CA LEU A 132 9.27 -3.77 4.92
C LEU A 132 9.26 -3.04 6.28
N LEU A 133 8.09 -2.88 6.89
CA LEU A 133 7.89 -2.01 8.05
C LEU A 133 7.94 -2.79 9.38
N GLY A 134 7.37 -4.00 9.42
CA GLY A 134 7.34 -4.85 10.62
C GLY A 134 8.68 -5.56 10.85
N LEU A 135 9.23 -6.15 9.80
CA LEU A 135 10.53 -6.86 9.87
C LEU A 135 11.72 -5.96 9.52
N LYS A 136 11.48 -4.67 9.19
CA LYS A 136 12.51 -3.66 8.86
C LYS A 136 13.44 -4.10 7.69
N ARG A 137 12.90 -4.86 6.72
CA ARG A 137 13.66 -5.34 5.56
C ARG A 137 13.66 -4.29 4.43
N THR A 138 14.47 -3.27 4.56
CA THR A 138 14.54 -2.12 3.64
C THR A 138 14.98 -2.49 2.21
N ARG A 139 15.64 -3.63 2.01
CA ARG A 139 16.05 -4.11 0.67
C ARG A 139 14.90 -4.24 -0.32
N ILE A 140 13.67 -4.39 0.14
CA ILE A 140 12.51 -4.50 -0.74
C ILE A 140 11.78 -3.16 -0.97
N THR A 141 12.28 -2.04 -0.44
CA THR A 141 11.59 -0.72 -0.54
C THR A 141 11.25 -0.37 -1.98
N ARG A 142 12.22 -0.47 -2.89
CA ARG A 142 12.01 -0.12 -4.30
C ARG A 142 11.00 -1.04 -4.99
N TYR A 143 11.09 -2.35 -4.73
CA TYR A 143 10.11 -3.31 -5.24
C TYR A 143 8.71 -3.01 -4.71
N THR A 144 8.57 -2.84 -3.40
CA THR A 144 7.30 -2.48 -2.75
C THR A 144 6.74 -1.18 -3.31
N GLY A 145 7.58 -0.17 -3.55
CA GLY A 145 7.17 1.09 -4.15
C GLY A 145 6.53 0.92 -5.53
N TRP A 146 7.16 0.18 -6.43
CA TRP A 146 6.60 -0.11 -7.75
C TRP A 146 5.33 -0.94 -7.69
N VAL A 147 5.31 -2.01 -6.88
CA VAL A 147 4.12 -2.84 -6.67
C VAL A 147 2.96 -2.01 -6.16
N THR A 148 3.20 -1.13 -5.18
CA THR A 148 2.17 -0.24 -4.59
C THR A 148 1.61 0.72 -5.63
N ALA A 149 2.48 1.39 -6.40
CA ALA A 149 2.07 2.35 -7.43
C ALA A 149 1.23 1.68 -8.54
N ILE A 150 1.67 0.52 -9.03
CA ILE A 150 0.96 -0.23 -10.08
C ILE A 150 -0.38 -0.74 -9.55
N GLN A 151 -0.41 -1.30 -8.35
CA GLN A 151 -1.66 -1.79 -7.75
C GLN A 151 -2.67 -0.66 -7.54
N GLY A 152 -2.23 0.56 -7.22
CA GLY A 152 -3.11 1.71 -7.11
C GLY A 152 -3.97 1.92 -8.37
N TRP A 153 -3.38 1.77 -9.55
CA TRP A 153 -4.11 1.88 -10.81
C TRP A 153 -4.91 0.62 -11.14
N VAL A 154 -4.24 -0.55 -11.12
CA VAL A 154 -4.80 -1.79 -11.68
C VAL A 154 -5.86 -2.41 -10.78
N THR A 155 -5.72 -2.29 -9.46
CA THR A 155 -6.64 -2.94 -8.51
C THR A 155 -7.64 -1.98 -7.85
N ALA A 156 -7.45 -0.67 -8.02
CA ALA A 156 -8.30 0.32 -7.36
C ALA A 156 -8.83 1.37 -8.34
N ALA A 157 -8.00 2.26 -8.90
CA ALA A 157 -8.48 3.39 -9.69
C ALA A 157 -9.24 2.96 -10.96
N ILE A 158 -8.68 2.04 -11.76
CA ILE A 158 -9.34 1.55 -12.98
C ILE A 158 -10.61 0.76 -12.65
N PRO A 159 -10.62 -0.26 -11.76
CA PRO A 159 -11.84 -0.94 -11.36
C PRO A 159 -12.91 -0.01 -10.82
N ALA A 160 -12.53 0.96 -9.99
CA ALA A 160 -13.46 1.95 -9.45
C ALA A 160 -14.10 2.80 -10.55
N PHE A 161 -13.30 3.31 -11.48
CA PHE A 161 -13.80 4.10 -12.61
C PHE A 161 -14.73 3.27 -13.49
N LEU A 162 -14.36 2.05 -13.85
CA LEU A 162 -15.21 1.15 -14.64
C LEU A 162 -16.53 0.84 -13.93
N THR A 163 -16.50 0.66 -12.61
CA THR A 163 -17.71 0.47 -11.79
C THR A 163 -18.61 1.70 -11.83
N LEU A 164 -18.04 2.89 -11.62
CA LEU A 164 -18.78 4.17 -11.64
C LEU A 164 -19.36 4.48 -13.00
N ALA A 165 -18.63 4.15 -14.07
CA ALA A 165 -19.07 4.33 -15.45
C ALA A 165 -20.04 3.23 -15.96
N GLY A 166 -20.33 2.21 -15.14
CA GLY A 166 -21.25 1.11 -15.49
C GLY A 166 -20.65 0.04 -16.42
N TYR A 167 -19.32 0.01 -16.56
CA TYR A 167 -18.60 -0.98 -17.39
C TYR A 167 -18.08 -2.19 -16.60
N TRP A 168 -18.19 -2.24 -15.29
CA TRP A 168 -17.77 -3.39 -14.47
C TRP A 168 -18.83 -4.50 -14.56
N ARG A 169 -18.79 -5.31 -15.63
CA ARG A 169 -19.84 -6.30 -15.96
C ARG A 169 -19.31 -7.72 -16.05
N ASP A 170 -18.23 -7.95 -16.80
CA ASP A 170 -17.64 -9.30 -16.97
C ASP A 170 -16.53 -9.54 -15.95
N THR A 171 -16.95 -9.83 -14.72
CA THR A 171 -16.01 -10.03 -13.59
C THR A 171 -15.15 -11.29 -13.75
N ARG A 172 -15.57 -12.27 -14.56
CA ARG A 172 -14.75 -13.46 -14.86
C ARG A 172 -13.59 -13.12 -15.79
N LEU A 173 -13.87 -12.39 -16.86
CA LEU A 173 -12.82 -11.92 -17.77
C LEU A 173 -11.80 -11.04 -17.02
N TYR A 174 -12.28 -10.09 -16.22
CA TYR A 174 -11.41 -9.22 -15.43
C TYR A 174 -10.57 -10.01 -14.42
N ALA A 175 -11.14 -11.05 -13.79
CA ALA A 175 -10.38 -11.93 -12.89
C ALA A 175 -9.21 -12.61 -13.62
N ILE A 176 -9.44 -13.15 -14.82
CA ILE A 176 -8.39 -13.82 -15.60
C ILE A 176 -7.31 -12.81 -16.02
N VAL A 177 -7.72 -11.67 -16.56
CA VAL A 177 -6.79 -10.60 -16.99
C VAL A 177 -5.93 -10.15 -15.81
N LEU A 178 -6.55 -9.85 -14.67
CA LEU A 178 -5.83 -9.45 -13.46
C LEU A 178 -4.89 -10.55 -12.96
N ALA A 179 -5.32 -11.81 -12.91
CA ALA A 179 -4.48 -12.91 -12.42
C ALA A 179 -3.22 -13.08 -13.29
N VAL A 180 -3.37 -13.08 -14.63
CA VAL A 180 -2.24 -13.17 -15.56
C VAL A 180 -1.32 -11.95 -15.44
N PHE A 181 -1.89 -10.75 -15.43
CA PHE A 181 -1.13 -9.51 -15.28
C PHE A 181 -0.29 -9.50 -14.00
N GLY A 182 -0.88 -9.89 -12.86
CA GLY A 182 -0.17 -9.88 -11.58
C GLY A 182 1.01 -10.82 -11.54
N VAL A 183 0.81 -12.07 -12.00
CA VAL A 183 1.90 -13.05 -12.04
C VAL A 183 3.05 -12.54 -12.92
N VAL A 184 2.75 -12.05 -14.12
CA VAL A 184 3.77 -11.58 -15.07
C VAL A 184 4.48 -10.34 -14.52
N VAL A 185 3.73 -9.31 -14.12
CA VAL A 185 4.33 -8.02 -13.73
C VAL A 185 5.15 -8.15 -12.46
N PHE A 186 4.65 -8.83 -11.43
CA PHE A 186 5.39 -8.96 -10.17
C PHE A 186 6.62 -9.85 -10.29
N ALA A 187 6.56 -10.92 -11.13
CA ALA A 187 7.73 -11.73 -11.43
C ALA A 187 8.80 -10.96 -12.18
N VAL A 188 8.41 -10.11 -13.15
CA VAL A 188 9.35 -9.28 -13.93
C VAL A 188 9.92 -8.13 -13.09
N LEU A 189 9.12 -7.49 -12.26
CA LEU A 189 9.58 -6.39 -11.40
C LEU A 189 10.63 -6.84 -10.37
N TRP A 190 10.54 -8.06 -9.87
CA TRP A 190 11.44 -8.56 -8.83
C TRP A 190 12.92 -8.49 -9.21
N PRO A 191 13.40 -9.07 -10.33
CA PRO A 191 14.80 -8.95 -10.74
C PRO A 191 15.19 -7.52 -11.10
N LEU A 192 14.29 -6.76 -11.76
CA LEU A 192 14.60 -5.40 -12.21
C LEU A 192 14.83 -4.42 -11.05
N THR A 193 14.23 -4.66 -9.90
CA THR A 193 14.35 -3.78 -8.74
C THR A 193 15.48 -4.18 -7.78
N ARG A 194 15.99 -5.40 -7.87
CA ARG A 194 17.12 -5.88 -7.05
C ARG A 194 18.47 -5.29 -7.45
N HIS A 195 18.66 -4.96 -8.72
CA HIS A 195 19.94 -4.50 -9.26
C HIS A 195 20.18 -2.99 -9.19
N GLY A 196 19.34 -2.24 -8.51
CA GLY A 196 19.39 -0.78 -8.47
C GLY A 196 19.88 -0.14 -7.17
N GLU A 197 20.51 -0.88 -6.25
CA GLU A 197 21.20 -0.25 -5.13
C GLU A 197 22.61 0.19 -5.59
N PRO A 198 22.98 1.48 -5.40
CA PRO A 198 24.36 1.89 -5.58
C PRO A 198 25.20 1.16 -4.52
N ALA A 199 26.13 0.31 -4.98
CA ALA A 199 27.23 -0.16 -4.16
C ALA A 199 28.07 1.07 -3.79
N GLY A 200 27.84 1.66 -2.62
CA GLY A 200 28.65 2.82 -2.24
C GLY A 200 28.07 3.74 -1.15
N ALA A 201 27.33 3.23 -0.18
CA ALA A 201 27.03 3.99 1.05
C ALA A 201 27.40 3.16 2.27
N THR A 202 28.63 2.68 2.31
CA THR A 202 29.20 2.06 3.52
C THR A 202 30.65 2.50 3.64
N SER A 203 30.99 3.07 4.77
CA SER A 203 32.33 3.27 5.35
C SER A 203 32.97 4.65 5.37
N GLY A 204 32.44 5.67 4.69
CA GLY A 204 33.05 7.01 4.81
C GLY A 204 32.55 7.85 5.99
N GLU A 205 31.32 7.67 6.40
CA GLU A 205 30.68 8.56 7.38
C GLU A 205 30.73 8.01 8.82
N ALA A 206 30.91 6.70 8.97
CA ALA A 206 31.06 6.09 10.31
C ALA A 206 32.45 6.33 10.92
N ASP A 207 33.48 6.46 10.08
CA ASP A 207 34.86 6.74 10.54
C ASP A 207 35.07 8.21 10.94
N ASP A 208 34.30 9.15 10.43
CA ASP A 208 34.43 10.57 10.78
C ASP A 208 33.71 10.92 12.08
N VAL A 209 32.71 10.12 12.50
CA VAL A 209 32.03 10.28 13.79
C VAL A 209 32.78 9.60 14.93
N ALA A 210 33.63 8.65 14.65
CA ALA A 210 34.40 7.89 15.64
C ALA A 210 35.74 8.53 16.02
N ARG A 211 36.16 9.64 15.39
CA ARG A 211 37.41 10.33 15.77
C ARG A 211 37.20 11.27 16.94
N PRO A 212 38.03 11.16 18.01
CA PRO A 212 37.97 12.05 19.16
C PRO A 212 38.21 13.51 18.72
N GLU A 213 37.44 14.45 19.33
CA GLU A 213 37.47 15.89 19.03
C GLU A 213 38.86 16.56 19.09
N GLY A 214 39.90 15.90 19.66
CA GLY A 214 41.25 16.39 19.77
C GLY A 214 42.05 16.49 18.46
N GLU A 215 41.71 15.71 17.43
CA GLU A 215 42.46 15.67 16.15
C GLU A 215 41.95 16.62 15.06
N ARG A 216 40.88 17.37 15.30
CA ARG A 216 40.26 18.26 14.29
C ARG A 216 40.91 19.61 14.15
N ARG A 217 41.94 19.89 14.96
CA ARG A 217 42.58 21.23 14.98
C ARG A 217 43.98 21.24 14.41
N HIS A 218 44.27 20.82 13.22
CA HIS A 218 45.49 21.23 12.51
C HIS A 218 45.41 20.82 11.01
N ARG A 219 44.74 21.63 10.22
CA ARG A 219 45.13 21.79 8.81
C ARG A 219 45.51 23.26 8.60
N PRO A 220 46.77 23.57 8.24
CA PRO A 220 47.15 24.93 7.85
C PRO A 220 46.47 25.26 6.51
N ARG A 221 45.83 26.42 6.45
CA ARG A 221 45.43 27.04 5.18
C ARG A 221 46.72 27.50 4.50
N TRP A 222 47.02 26.94 3.38
CA TRP A 222 47.98 27.54 2.46
C TRP A 222 47.20 28.22 1.33
N THR A 223 47.62 29.43 1.06
CA THR A 223 47.23 30.46 0.10
C THR A 223 46.95 30.02 -1.30
#